data_a27c3a6ad5288c0301a65276419a19ff
#
_entry.id   a27c3a6ad5288c0301a65276419a19ff
#
_cell.length_a   1.000
_cell.length_b   1.000
_cell.length_c   1.000
_cell.angle_alpha   90.00
_cell.angle_beta   90.00
_cell.angle_gamma   90.00
#
_symmetry.space_group_name_H-M   'P 1'
#
loop_
_entity.id
_entity.type
_entity.pdbx_description
1 polymer ?
#
loop_
_entity_poly.entity_id
_entity_poly.type
_entity_poly.pdbx_seq_one_letter_code
_entity_poly.pdbx_strand_id
1 'polypeptide(L)'
;MSRNLASALVTAVLLLAVLPLVSTVSARQDEAPPPPQAQVQTQRHPIPKPTNLQVLPKDITVSDLMGLMRGYSRALGVECGFCHVVDQQTHRPDFASDSKPEKATARIMMTMTNEINTKYLAQVKDPDATPADKTVTCGTCHRGSSMPKPFNPAPAPAQKPQ
;
A
#
# COMPACT_ATOMS: atom_id res chain seq x y z
N MET A 1 -0.90 42.54 41.02
CA MET A 1 -0.51 43.94 41.32
C MET A 1 0.06 44.53 40.03
N SER A 2 -0.50 45.70 39.67
CA SER A 2 -0.06 46.74 38.74
C SER A 2 -0.05 46.31 37.24
N ARG A 3 -1.05 46.62 36.44
CA ARG A 3 -1.61 47.86 35.88
C ARG A 3 -0.51 48.81 35.36
N ASN A 4 -0.44 48.99 34.06
CA ASN A 4 -0.34 50.31 33.49
C ASN A 4 -0.94 50.37 32.07
N LEU A 5 -1.98 51.20 32.00
CA LEU A 5 -2.60 51.82 30.85
C LEU A 5 -1.78 53.06 30.45
N ALA A 6 -1.78 53.43 29.23
CA ALA A 6 -1.84 54.77 28.66
C ALA A 6 -1.35 54.69 27.21
N SER A 7 -1.97 55.13 26.25
CA SER A 7 -2.78 56.30 25.91
C SER A 7 -2.36 56.73 24.50
N ALA A 8 -3.32 56.68 23.63
CA ALA A 8 -3.67 57.59 22.55
C ALA A 8 -2.59 58.49 21.91
N LEU A 9 -2.56 58.58 20.60
CA LEU A 9 -2.86 59.86 19.91
C LEU A 9 -3.07 59.62 18.39
N VAL A 10 -4.17 60.17 17.96
CA VAL A 10 -4.72 60.36 16.64
C VAL A 10 -3.81 61.29 15.82
N THR A 11 -3.50 60.95 14.58
CA THR A 11 -3.21 61.93 13.56
C THR A 11 -3.85 61.48 12.23
N ALA A 12 -4.91 62.13 11.90
CA ALA A 12 -5.52 62.12 10.59
C ALA A 12 -4.65 62.93 9.61
N VAL A 13 -4.21 62.31 8.54
CA VAL A 13 -3.71 63.01 7.37
C VAL A 13 -4.52 62.62 6.18
N LEU A 14 -5.36 63.54 5.74
CA LEU A 14 -6.05 63.51 4.43
C LEU A 14 -4.95 63.66 3.36
N LEU A 15 -4.78 62.66 2.55
CA LEU A 15 -4.10 62.78 1.26
C LEU A 15 -5.05 62.29 0.16
N LEU A 16 -5.59 63.26 -0.59
CA LEU A 16 -6.25 63.04 -1.85
C LEU A 16 -5.29 62.32 -2.80
N ALA A 17 -5.54 61.08 -3.10
CA ALA A 17 -4.83 60.35 -4.14
C ALA A 17 -5.73 60.20 -5.36
N VAL A 18 -5.28 60.81 -6.39
CA VAL A 18 -5.76 60.72 -7.78
C VAL A 18 -5.74 59.28 -8.22
N LEU A 19 -6.90 58.71 -8.52
CA LEU A 19 -7.02 57.38 -9.15
C LEU A 19 -6.62 57.47 -10.62
N PRO A 20 -5.62 56.75 -11.10
CA PRO A 20 -5.51 56.48 -12.54
C PRO A 20 -6.50 55.37 -12.89
N LEU A 21 -7.42 55.67 -13.82
CA LEU A 21 -8.20 54.65 -14.52
C LEU A 21 -7.22 53.77 -15.30
N VAL A 22 -6.82 52.65 -14.72
CA VAL A 22 -6.16 51.58 -15.48
C VAL A 22 -7.26 50.79 -16.16
N SER A 23 -7.48 51.07 -17.43
CA SER A 23 -8.31 50.22 -18.31
C SER A 23 -7.61 48.88 -18.44
N THR A 24 -8.06 47.89 -17.71
CA THR A 24 -7.64 46.50 -17.93
C THR A 24 -8.27 46.00 -19.22
N VAL A 25 -7.50 46.07 -20.30
CA VAL A 25 -7.79 45.31 -21.50
C VAL A 25 -7.65 43.83 -21.13
N SER A 26 -8.78 43.17 -20.90
CA SER A 26 -8.83 41.70 -20.82
C SER A 26 -8.50 41.15 -22.20
N ALA A 27 -7.24 40.85 -22.44
CA ALA A 27 -6.86 39.98 -23.55
C ALA A 27 -7.51 38.61 -23.26
N ARG A 28 -8.58 38.30 -23.96
CA ARG A 28 -9.04 36.91 -24.05
C ARG A 28 -7.93 36.14 -24.73
N GLN A 29 -7.20 35.35 -23.92
CA GLN A 29 -6.38 34.30 -24.46
C GLN A 29 -7.35 33.29 -25.07
N ASP A 30 -7.36 33.21 -26.39
CA ASP A 30 -7.91 32.09 -27.11
C ASP A 30 -7.07 30.88 -26.74
N GLU A 31 -7.44 30.24 -25.65
CA GLU A 31 -6.85 28.97 -25.20
C GLU A 31 -7.28 27.93 -26.25
N ALA A 32 -6.33 27.55 -27.08
CA ALA A 32 -6.54 26.49 -28.05
C ALA A 32 -7.08 25.23 -27.28
N PRO A 33 -8.10 24.56 -27.82
CA PRO A 33 -8.63 23.37 -27.17
C PRO A 33 -7.50 22.38 -26.95
N PRO A 34 -7.42 21.76 -25.76
CA PRO A 34 -6.37 20.79 -25.45
C PRO A 34 -6.42 19.69 -26.52
N PRO A 35 -5.26 19.20 -26.99
CA PRO A 35 -5.21 18.13 -27.96
C PRO A 35 -6.03 16.94 -27.45
N PRO A 36 -6.74 16.20 -28.34
CA PRO A 36 -7.50 15.04 -27.94
C PRO A 36 -6.57 14.13 -27.13
N GLN A 37 -6.83 14.00 -25.83
CA GLN A 37 -6.12 13.04 -25.01
C GLN A 37 -6.48 11.69 -25.58
N ALA A 38 -5.54 11.07 -26.31
CA ALA A 38 -5.65 9.72 -26.74
C ALA A 38 -5.92 8.91 -25.46
N GLN A 39 -7.18 8.51 -25.29
CA GLN A 39 -7.56 7.58 -24.24
C GLN A 39 -6.80 6.30 -24.55
N VAL A 40 -5.66 6.14 -23.88
CA VAL A 40 -4.98 4.85 -23.80
C VAL A 40 -5.96 3.93 -23.09
N GLN A 41 -6.88 3.37 -23.86
CA GLN A 41 -7.68 2.24 -23.43
C GLN A 41 -6.69 1.12 -23.21
N THR A 42 -6.16 1.05 -22.00
CA THR A 42 -5.53 -0.18 -21.51
C THR A 42 -6.60 -1.25 -21.64
N GLN A 43 -6.56 -1.98 -22.75
CA GLN A 43 -7.40 -3.17 -22.94
C GLN A 43 -7.00 -4.13 -21.82
N ARG A 44 -7.73 -4.06 -20.72
CA ARG A 44 -7.61 -5.02 -19.63
C ARG A 44 -8.08 -6.35 -20.19
N HIS A 45 -7.14 -7.14 -20.69
CA HIS A 45 -7.44 -8.51 -21.09
C HIS A 45 -8.02 -9.22 -19.87
N PRO A 46 -9.15 -9.90 -19.99
CA PRO A 46 -9.71 -10.67 -18.89
C PRO A 46 -8.66 -11.66 -18.38
N ILE A 47 -8.44 -11.68 -17.09
CA ILE A 47 -7.55 -12.69 -16.49
C ILE A 47 -8.25 -14.02 -16.62
N PRO A 48 -7.63 -15.03 -17.25
CA PRO A 48 -8.26 -16.33 -17.43
C PRO A 48 -8.53 -17.01 -16.09
N LYS A 49 -9.49 -17.92 -16.07
CA LYS A 49 -9.80 -18.73 -14.88
C LYS A 49 -8.53 -19.48 -14.45
N PRO A 50 -8.18 -19.49 -13.15
CA PRO A 50 -7.02 -20.20 -12.64
C PRO A 50 -7.12 -21.71 -12.91
N THR A 51 -6.03 -22.31 -13.40
CA THR A 51 -5.99 -23.74 -13.73
C THR A 51 -5.07 -24.57 -12.82
N ASN A 52 -4.17 -23.94 -12.08
CA ASN A 52 -3.17 -24.61 -11.25
C ASN A 52 -3.24 -24.19 -9.78
N LEU A 53 -4.43 -24.23 -9.18
CA LEU A 53 -4.62 -24.01 -7.76
C LEU A 53 -4.34 -25.31 -7.00
N GLN A 54 -3.31 -25.34 -6.14
CA GLN A 54 -2.92 -26.50 -5.34
C GLN A 54 -3.25 -26.35 -3.85
N VAL A 55 -3.07 -25.14 -3.30
CA VAL A 55 -3.26 -24.86 -1.86
C VAL A 55 -4.39 -23.86 -1.58
N LEU A 56 -4.94 -23.26 -2.62
CA LEU A 56 -6.08 -22.34 -2.52
C LEU A 56 -7.38 -23.08 -2.93
N PRO A 57 -8.55 -22.60 -2.45
CA PRO A 57 -9.84 -23.14 -2.86
C PRO A 57 -10.01 -23.14 -4.38
N LYS A 58 -10.55 -24.23 -4.93
CA LYS A 58 -10.72 -24.38 -6.38
C LYS A 58 -11.79 -23.46 -6.97
N ASP A 59 -12.68 -22.99 -6.13
CA ASP A 59 -13.80 -22.11 -6.43
C ASP A 59 -13.54 -20.63 -6.13
N ILE A 60 -12.32 -20.30 -5.71
CA ILE A 60 -11.92 -18.91 -5.45
C ILE A 60 -12.18 -18.02 -6.67
N THR A 61 -12.81 -16.87 -6.46
CA THR A 61 -13.04 -15.92 -7.56
C THR A 61 -11.71 -15.32 -8.05
N VAL A 62 -11.66 -14.92 -9.32
CA VAL A 62 -10.47 -14.25 -9.88
C VAL A 62 -10.16 -12.97 -9.11
N SER A 63 -11.19 -12.23 -8.68
CA SER A 63 -11.03 -11.01 -7.88
C SER A 63 -10.33 -11.27 -6.55
N ASP A 64 -10.81 -12.27 -5.81
CA ASP A 64 -10.26 -12.63 -4.50
C ASP A 64 -8.84 -13.17 -4.62
N LEU A 65 -8.60 -14.01 -5.63
CA LEU A 65 -7.28 -14.52 -5.93
C LEU A 65 -6.29 -13.38 -6.21
N MET A 66 -6.69 -12.41 -7.02
CA MET A 66 -5.85 -11.24 -7.31
C MET A 66 -5.64 -10.37 -6.07
N GLY A 67 -6.63 -10.29 -5.18
CA GLY A 67 -6.51 -9.64 -3.87
C GLY A 67 -5.44 -10.32 -3.01
N LEU A 68 -5.49 -11.64 -2.89
CA LEU A 68 -4.51 -12.45 -2.16
C LEU A 68 -3.10 -12.29 -2.75
N MET A 69 -2.94 -12.41 -4.08
CA MET A 69 -1.62 -12.28 -4.73
C MET A 69 -0.99 -10.91 -4.48
N ARG A 70 -1.78 -9.83 -4.57
CA ARG A 70 -1.30 -8.49 -4.20
C ARG A 70 -0.94 -8.39 -2.71
N GLY A 71 -1.68 -9.08 -1.85
CA GLY A 71 -1.36 -9.19 -0.43
C GLY A 71 0.00 -9.87 -0.20
N TYR A 72 0.25 -10.97 -0.88
CA TYR A 72 1.54 -11.69 -0.81
C TYR A 72 2.69 -10.84 -1.34
N SER A 73 2.52 -10.21 -2.50
CA SER A 73 3.55 -9.29 -3.05
C SER A 73 3.94 -8.20 -2.05
N ARG A 74 2.97 -7.56 -1.41
CA ARG A 74 3.23 -6.54 -0.38
C ARG A 74 3.91 -7.12 0.87
N ALA A 75 3.45 -8.28 1.33
CA ALA A 75 3.99 -8.93 2.52
C ALA A 75 5.45 -9.36 2.36
N LEU A 76 5.84 -9.72 1.14
CA LEU A 76 7.20 -10.15 0.79
C LEU A 76 8.06 -9.03 0.19
N GLY A 77 7.47 -7.90 -0.21
CA GLY A 77 8.19 -6.83 -0.90
C GLY A 77 8.68 -7.23 -2.29
N VAL A 78 7.89 -8.02 -3.03
CA VAL A 78 8.28 -8.56 -4.35
C VAL A 78 7.20 -8.30 -5.39
N GLU A 79 7.59 -8.31 -6.66
CA GLU A 79 6.68 -8.23 -7.81
C GLU A 79 6.14 -9.61 -8.22
N CYS A 80 5.08 -9.62 -9.03
CA CYS A 80 4.44 -10.87 -9.50
C CYS A 80 5.43 -11.82 -10.21
N GLY A 81 6.39 -11.26 -10.95
CA GLY A 81 7.43 -12.00 -11.67
C GLY A 81 8.43 -12.72 -10.75
N PHE A 82 8.43 -12.45 -9.44
CA PHE A 82 9.26 -13.21 -8.49
C PHE A 82 8.82 -14.67 -8.41
N CYS A 83 7.50 -14.93 -8.30
CA CYS A 83 6.94 -16.28 -8.20
C CYS A 83 6.37 -16.82 -9.51
N HIS A 84 6.06 -15.97 -10.48
CA HIS A 84 5.44 -16.35 -11.74
C HIS A 84 6.37 -16.08 -12.90
N VAL A 85 6.32 -16.97 -13.90
CA VAL A 85 7.04 -16.75 -15.17
C VAL A 85 6.40 -15.56 -15.87
N VAL A 86 7.23 -14.68 -16.41
CA VAL A 86 6.81 -13.59 -17.29
C VAL A 86 7.47 -13.76 -18.63
N ASP A 87 6.68 -13.85 -19.67
CA ASP A 87 7.17 -13.93 -21.04
C ASP A 87 7.91 -12.63 -21.40
N GLN A 88 9.14 -12.73 -21.85
CA GLN A 88 10.02 -11.59 -22.06
C GLN A 88 9.64 -10.73 -23.27
N GLN A 89 8.89 -11.29 -24.23
CA GLN A 89 8.49 -10.60 -25.45
C GLN A 89 7.15 -9.92 -25.30
N THR A 90 6.19 -10.59 -24.67
CA THR A 90 4.82 -10.13 -24.52
C THR A 90 4.55 -9.49 -23.16
N HIS A 91 5.46 -9.62 -22.19
CA HIS A 91 5.33 -9.21 -20.79
C HIS A 91 4.09 -9.83 -20.09
N ARG A 92 3.57 -10.93 -20.63
CA ARG A 92 2.41 -11.62 -20.06
C ARG A 92 2.86 -12.65 -19.04
N PRO A 93 2.25 -12.67 -17.85
CA PRO A 93 2.55 -13.67 -16.84
C PRO A 93 1.89 -15.01 -17.18
N ASP A 94 2.66 -16.09 -17.06
CA ASP A 94 2.13 -17.46 -17.00
C ASP A 94 1.92 -17.83 -15.53
N PHE A 95 0.69 -17.60 -15.07
CA PHE A 95 0.32 -17.90 -13.69
C PHE A 95 0.18 -19.40 -13.42
N ALA A 96 0.06 -20.24 -14.45
CA ALA A 96 -0.09 -21.69 -14.30
C ALA A 96 1.25 -22.41 -14.17
N SER A 97 2.30 -21.91 -14.80
CA SER A 97 3.64 -22.53 -14.79
C SER A 97 4.18 -22.71 -13.37
N ASP A 98 4.79 -23.86 -13.12
CA ASP A 98 5.49 -24.21 -11.87
C ASP A 98 7.02 -24.21 -12.03
N SER A 99 7.53 -23.63 -13.10
CA SER A 99 8.97 -23.63 -13.38
C SER A 99 9.81 -22.77 -12.43
N LYS A 100 9.16 -21.89 -11.65
CA LYS A 100 9.85 -21.06 -10.64
C LYS A 100 9.81 -21.71 -9.25
N PRO A 101 10.98 -21.98 -8.65
CA PRO A 101 11.07 -22.61 -7.32
C PRO A 101 10.42 -21.73 -6.21
N GLU A 102 10.41 -20.40 -6.39
CA GLU A 102 9.79 -19.47 -5.45
C GLU A 102 8.29 -19.73 -5.33
N LYS A 103 7.62 -20.16 -6.41
CA LYS A 103 6.19 -20.51 -6.38
C LYS A 103 5.93 -21.77 -5.55
N ALA A 104 6.79 -22.78 -5.67
CA ALA A 104 6.71 -23.98 -4.85
C ALA A 104 6.95 -23.66 -3.37
N THR A 105 7.98 -22.85 -3.08
CA THR A 105 8.25 -22.36 -1.73
C THR A 105 7.07 -21.59 -1.15
N ALA A 106 6.45 -20.70 -1.92
CA ALA A 106 5.27 -19.95 -1.48
C ALA A 106 4.12 -20.88 -1.08
N ARG A 107 3.87 -21.97 -1.82
CA ARG A 107 2.83 -22.97 -1.45
C ARG A 107 3.11 -23.63 -0.12
N ILE A 108 4.37 -23.97 0.16
CA ILE A 108 4.78 -24.53 1.46
C ILE A 108 4.51 -23.50 2.56
N MET A 109 4.89 -22.25 2.36
CA MET A 109 4.66 -21.17 3.33
C MET A 109 3.16 -20.92 3.56
N MET A 110 2.34 -20.97 2.53
CA MET A 110 0.88 -20.85 2.64
C MET A 110 0.30 -21.99 3.49
N THR A 111 0.73 -23.23 3.26
CA THR A 111 0.32 -24.39 4.04
C THR A 111 0.73 -24.22 5.50
N MET A 112 1.98 -23.87 5.76
CA MET A 112 2.50 -23.62 7.09
C MET A 112 1.71 -22.53 7.83
N THR A 113 1.46 -21.40 7.17
CA THR A 113 0.71 -20.29 7.76
C THR A 113 -0.72 -20.70 8.11
N ASN A 114 -1.37 -21.46 7.23
CA ASN A 114 -2.69 -22.00 7.49
C ASN A 114 -2.69 -22.97 8.67
N GLU A 115 -1.70 -23.85 8.74
CA GLU A 115 -1.57 -24.81 9.87
C GLU A 115 -1.34 -24.07 11.20
N ILE A 116 -0.50 -23.05 11.25
CA ILE A 116 -0.31 -22.23 12.46
C ILE A 116 -1.65 -21.66 12.92
N ASN A 117 -2.41 -21.05 12.01
CA ASN A 117 -3.68 -20.41 12.33
C ASN A 117 -4.73 -21.42 12.80
N THR A 118 -4.89 -22.53 12.08
CA THR A 118 -5.99 -23.48 12.31
C THR A 118 -5.69 -24.50 13.41
N LYS A 119 -4.42 -24.86 13.59
CA LYS A 119 -4.04 -25.91 14.54
C LYS A 119 -3.51 -25.35 15.85
N TYR A 120 -2.69 -24.31 15.81
CA TYR A 120 -2.03 -23.80 17.01
C TYR A 120 -2.73 -22.58 17.58
N LEU A 121 -2.93 -21.53 16.80
CA LEU A 121 -3.53 -20.30 17.30
C LEU A 121 -5.03 -20.46 17.62
N ALA A 122 -5.73 -21.37 16.97
CA ALA A 122 -7.11 -21.71 17.31
C ALA A 122 -7.28 -22.28 18.75
N GLN A 123 -6.20 -22.78 19.37
CA GLN A 123 -6.22 -23.32 20.72
C GLN A 123 -5.93 -22.27 21.80
N VAL A 124 -5.48 -21.09 21.42
CA VAL A 124 -5.16 -20.00 22.35
C VAL A 124 -6.46 -19.49 23.01
N LYS A 125 -6.54 -19.68 24.33
CA LYS A 125 -7.71 -19.29 25.17
C LYS A 125 -7.40 -17.98 25.90
N ASP A 126 -7.14 -16.93 25.16
CA ASP A 126 -6.96 -15.59 25.70
C ASP A 126 -8.24 -14.79 25.49
N PRO A 127 -8.96 -14.43 26.58
CA PRO A 127 -10.22 -13.69 26.49
C PRO A 127 -10.04 -12.26 25.95
N ASP A 128 -8.85 -11.69 26.11
CA ASP A 128 -8.55 -10.33 25.67
C ASP A 128 -8.05 -10.26 24.21
N ALA A 129 -7.70 -11.42 23.64
CA ALA A 129 -7.17 -11.49 22.28
C ALA A 129 -8.27 -11.32 21.23
N THR A 130 -8.06 -10.38 20.31
CA THR A 130 -8.90 -10.17 19.12
C THR A 130 -8.60 -11.24 18.05
N PRO A 131 -9.47 -11.40 17.03
CA PRO A 131 -9.15 -12.29 15.90
C PRO A 131 -7.83 -11.95 15.20
N ALA A 132 -7.43 -10.67 15.17
CA ALA A 132 -6.16 -10.23 14.59
C ALA A 132 -4.96 -10.74 15.40
N ASP A 133 -5.06 -10.78 16.73
CA ASP A 133 -4.01 -11.28 17.61
C ASP A 133 -3.81 -12.80 17.48
N LYS A 134 -4.84 -13.50 17.00
CA LYS A 134 -4.85 -14.96 16.78
C LYS A 134 -4.63 -15.33 15.31
N THR A 135 -4.08 -14.43 14.51
CA THR A 135 -3.88 -14.67 13.08
C THR A 135 -2.46 -14.27 12.66
N VAL A 136 -1.72 -15.23 12.14
CA VAL A 136 -0.46 -14.93 11.43
C VAL A 136 -0.69 -14.89 9.93
N THR A 137 0.04 -14.01 9.28
CA THR A 137 0.04 -13.83 7.82
C THR A 137 1.49 -13.91 7.31
N CYS A 138 1.67 -13.94 5.99
CA CYS A 138 3.00 -13.81 5.39
C CYS A 138 3.74 -12.58 5.95
N GLY A 139 3.02 -11.44 6.09
CA GLY A 139 3.59 -10.18 6.60
C GLY A 139 4.05 -10.25 8.05
N THR A 140 3.48 -11.13 8.87
CA THR A 140 3.88 -11.30 10.27
C THR A 140 5.35 -11.68 10.39
N CYS A 141 5.83 -12.54 9.50
CA CYS A 141 7.21 -13.00 9.47
C CYS A 141 8.07 -12.21 8.47
N HIS A 142 7.56 -11.96 7.27
CA HIS A 142 8.33 -11.39 6.17
C HIS A 142 8.52 -9.87 6.25
N ARG A 143 7.52 -9.12 6.73
CA ARG A 143 7.61 -7.66 6.96
C ARG A 143 8.13 -6.86 5.76
N GLY A 144 7.67 -7.21 4.55
CA GLY A 144 8.09 -6.56 3.31
C GLY A 144 9.45 -7.04 2.76
N SER A 145 9.90 -8.24 3.16
CA SER A 145 11.13 -8.84 2.65
C SER A 145 10.87 -10.28 2.21
N SER A 146 11.43 -10.69 1.05
CA SER A 146 11.32 -12.05 0.53
C SER A 146 11.90 -13.10 1.47
N MET A 147 12.90 -12.71 2.27
CA MET A 147 13.46 -13.52 3.35
C MET A 147 13.17 -12.85 4.69
N PRO A 148 12.59 -13.55 5.66
CA PRO A 148 12.42 -13.03 7.02
C PRO A 148 13.77 -12.64 7.62
N LYS A 149 13.84 -11.43 8.17
CA LYS A 149 15.05 -11.00 8.89
C LYS A 149 14.96 -11.41 10.34
N PRO A 150 16.08 -11.87 10.96
CA PRO A 150 16.12 -12.12 12.40
C PRO A 150 15.68 -10.87 13.18
N PHE A 151 14.88 -11.08 14.22
CA PHE A 151 14.58 -9.99 15.14
C PHE A 151 15.82 -9.71 15.99
N ASN A 152 16.32 -8.49 15.89
CA ASN A 152 17.44 -8.02 16.73
C ASN A 152 16.88 -6.96 17.68
N PRO A 153 16.54 -7.33 18.94
CA PRO A 153 15.96 -6.39 19.89
C PRO A 153 16.98 -5.29 20.21
N ALA A 154 16.50 -4.06 20.37
CA ALA A 154 17.32 -3.00 20.93
C ALA A 154 17.82 -3.44 22.32
N PRO A 155 19.05 -3.01 22.74
CA PRO A 155 19.52 -3.26 24.09
C PRO A 155 18.47 -2.82 25.11
N ALA A 156 18.23 -3.68 26.12
CA ALA A 156 17.33 -3.31 27.20
C ALA A 156 17.82 -2.01 27.85
N PRO A 157 16.94 -1.06 28.19
CA PRO A 157 17.33 0.13 28.90
C PRO A 157 18.01 -0.28 30.20
N ALA A 158 19.15 0.36 30.52
CA ALA A 158 19.89 0.08 31.75
C ALA A 158 18.94 0.21 32.95
N GLN A 159 18.78 -0.89 33.69
CA GLN A 159 18.00 -0.88 34.92
C GLN A 159 18.69 0.07 35.89
N LYS A 160 17.97 1.08 36.39
CA LYS A 160 18.45 1.92 37.47
C LYS A 160 18.69 1.02 38.70
N PRO A 161 19.82 1.11 39.40
CA PRO A 161 20.00 0.44 40.67
C PRO A 161 18.87 0.84 41.61
N GLN A 162 18.23 -0.13 42.23
CA GLN A 162 17.24 0.10 43.31
C GLN A 162 17.95 0.51 44.58
#